data_1feeff1e653faf8e6e72aa8cb04bdae2
#
_entry.id   1feeff1e653faf8e6e72aa8cb04bdae2
#
_cell.length_a   1.000
_cell.length_b   1.000
_cell.length_c   1.000
_cell.angle_alpha   90.00
_cell.angle_beta   90.00
_cell.angle_gamma   90.00
#
_symmetry.space_group_name_H-M   'P 1'
#
loop_
_entity.id
_entity.type
_entity.pdbx_description
1 polymer ?
#
loop_
_entity_poly.entity_id
_entity_poly.type
_entity_poly.pdbx_seq_one_letter_code
_entity_poly.pdbx_strand_id
1 'polypeptide(L)'
;MTGIETLPPALHLRHKPPMPRDLWTDHPIPPAALWLGLAGLLPFLWGVVTVFVPQTALWTVALVGPRFIGPYVGLFYGAIILSFMSGVLWGFATKADGKAAAAGYALSTLPALWAFFTTGGGSAAAAVALIAGFIGLLGLDWLFWHHGLAPRWWMKLRLILTGGVVACLLPLAVL
;
A
#
# COMPACT_ATOMS: atom_id res chain seq x y z
N MET A 1 51.97 19.05 32.68
CA MET A 1 50.71 18.39 33.09
C MET A 1 49.80 18.34 31.87
N THR A 2 49.87 17.26 31.14
CA THR A 2 49.13 17.03 29.89
C THR A 2 47.89 16.22 30.23
N GLY A 3 46.70 16.90 30.13
CA GLY A 3 45.41 16.24 30.27
C GLY A 3 45.13 15.33 29.08
N ILE A 4 45.05 14.07 29.32
CA ILE A 4 44.59 13.07 28.35
C ILE A 4 43.06 13.18 28.35
N GLU A 5 42.51 13.82 27.30
CA GLU A 5 41.07 13.82 27.00
C GLU A 5 40.67 12.39 26.62
N THR A 6 39.97 11.70 27.51
CA THR A 6 39.43 10.38 27.25
C THR A 6 38.27 10.52 26.26
N LEU A 7 38.46 10.03 25.03
CA LEU A 7 37.39 9.86 24.04
C LEU A 7 36.20 9.10 24.65
N PRO A 8 34.97 9.55 24.42
CA PRO A 8 33.78 8.85 24.87
C PRO A 8 33.73 7.43 24.26
N PRO A 9 33.24 6.42 25.00
CA PRO A 9 33.21 5.05 24.54
C PRO A 9 32.39 4.98 23.23
N ALA A 10 32.97 4.32 22.23
CA ALA A 10 32.38 4.14 20.90
C ALA A 10 30.92 3.78 21.02
N LEU A 11 30.09 4.56 20.31
CA LEU A 11 28.68 4.33 20.14
C LEU A 11 28.51 2.93 19.55
N HIS A 12 28.26 1.93 20.42
CA HIS A 12 27.94 0.58 19.98
C HIS A 12 26.71 0.70 19.07
N LEU A 13 26.93 0.61 17.77
CA LEU A 13 25.88 0.38 16.81
C LEU A 13 25.11 -0.84 17.32
N ARG A 14 23.96 -0.59 17.94
CA ARG A 14 23.05 -1.66 18.35
C ARG A 14 22.64 -2.38 17.06
N HIS A 15 23.38 -3.44 16.76
CA HIS A 15 22.96 -4.40 15.75
C HIS A 15 21.61 -4.95 16.21
N LYS A 16 20.53 -4.37 15.67
CA LYS A 16 19.18 -4.82 15.98
C LYS A 16 19.09 -6.25 15.44
N PRO A 17 18.87 -7.26 16.30
CA PRO A 17 18.81 -8.64 15.82
C PRO A 17 17.75 -8.74 14.71
N PRO A 18 17.97 -9.59 13.68
CA PRO A 18 16.98 -9.84 12.66
C PRO A 18 15.66 -10.23 13.32
N MET A 19 14.56 -9.65 12.85
CA MET A 19 13.24 -9.91 13.44
C MET A 19 12.93 -11.41 13.41
N PRO A 20 12.42 -11.98 14.52
CA PRO A 20 11.93 -13.35 14.51
C PRO A 20 10.93 -13.55 13.38
N ARG A 21 11.03 -14.67 12.67
CA ARG A 21 10.21 -14.99 11.47
C ARG A 21 8.74 -15.30 11.78
N ASP A 22 8.28 -15.05 12.98
CA ASP A 22 6.92 -15.36 13.40
C ASP A 22 5.95 -14.30 12.91
N LEU A 23 5.52 -14.46 11.65
CA LEU A 23 4.50 -13.62 11.00
C LEU A 23 3.19 -13.52 11.80
N TRP A 24 2.97 -14.47 12.72
CA TRP A 24 1.67 -14.69 13.39
C TRP A 24 1.69 -14.46 14.90
N THR A 25 2.82 -14.02 15.48
CA THR A 25 2.88 -13.72 16.92
C THR A 25 2.28 -12.36 17.25
N ASP A 26 1.54 -12.34 18.26
CA ASP A 26 0.90 -11.42 19.21
C ASP A 26 0.98 -9.88 19.06
N HIS A 27 1.13 -9.34 17.85
CA HIS A 27 0.94 -7.92 17.62
C HIS A 27 -0.43 -7.70 16.94
N PRO A 28 -1.47 -7.35 17.70
CA PRO A 28 -2.78 -7.05 17.14
C PRO A 28 -2.68 -5.82 16.23
N ILE A 29 -3.44 -5.84 15.14
CA ILE A 29 -3.61 -4.67 14.30
C ILE A 29 -4.34 -3.61 15.13
N PRO A 30 -3.85 -2.35 15.21
CA PRO A 30 -4.58 -1.29 15.89
C PRO A 30 -6.00 -1.16 15.32
N PRO A 31 -7.05 -1.11 16.17
CA PRO A 31 -8.44 -1.09 15.69
C PRO A 31 -8.72 0.05 14.69
N ALA A 32 -8.17 1.23 14.93
CA ALA A 32 -8.32 2.37 14.02
C ALA A 32 -7.70 2.08 12.64
N ALA A 33 -6.52 1.46 12.59
CA ALA A 33 -5.87 1.10 11.32
C ALA A 33 -6.67 0.03 10.55
N LEU A 34 -7.23 -0.95 11.27
CA LEU A 34 -8.07 -1.99 10.68
C LEU A 34 -9.35 -1.39 10.09
N TRP A 35 -10.11 -0.64 10.90
CA TRP A 35 -11.40 -0.10 10.46
C TRP A 35 -11.26 0.94 9.34
N LEU A 36 -10.28 1.85 9.43
CA LEU A 36 -10.00 2.81 8.34
C LEU A 36 -9.50 2.10 7.08
N GLY A 37 -8.67 1.07 7.22
CA GLY A 37 -8.24 0.25 6.10
C GLY A 37 -9.41 -0.46 5.42
N LEU A 38 -10.29 -1.12 6.19
CA LEU A 38 -11.49 -1.77 5.65
C LEU A 38 -12.46 -0.77 5.01
N ALA A 39 -12.65 0.41 5.61
CA ALA A 39 -13.42 1.49 4.99
C ALA A 39 -12.83 1.92 3.63
N GLY A 40 -11.51 1.83 3.46
CA GLY A 40 -10.85 2.06 2.18
C GLY A 40 -11.21 1.07 1.08
N LEU A 41 -11.87 -0.06 1.39
CA LEU A 41 -12.39 -0.99 0.38
C LEU A 41 -13.76 -0.55 -0.19
N LEU A 42 -14.47 0.35 0.47
CA LEU A 42 -15.83 0.75 0.07
C LEU A 42 -15.90 1.29 -1.36
N PRO A 43 -14.98 2.17 -1.83
CA PRO A 43 -15.05 2.64 -3.22
C PRO A 43 -14.83 1.52 -4.25
N PHE A 44 -14.02 0.51 -3.95
CA PHE A 44 -13.84 -0.65 -4.83
C PHE A 44 -15.10 -1.52 -4.87
N LEU A 45 -15.71 -1.81 -3.71
CA LEU A 45 -16.98 -2.53 -3.62
C LEU A 45 -18.09 -1.78 -4.35
N TRP A 46 -18.17 -0.45 -4.19
CA TRP A 46 -19.12 0.39 -4.90
C TRP A 46 -18.94 0.30 -6.41
N GLY A 47 -17.71 0.32 -6.90
CA GLY A 47 -17.40 0.11 -8.31
C GLY A 47 -17.96 -1.20 -8.85
N VAL A 48 -17.76 -2.30 -8.12
CA VAL A 48 -18.33 -3.62 -8.47
C VAL A 48 -19.86 -3.59 -8.46
N VAL A 49 -20.48 -3.06 -7.40
CA VAL A 49 -21.93 -2.98 -7.27
C VAL A 49 -22.55 -2.22 -8.44
N THR A 50 -22.00 -1.07 -8.82
CA THR A 50 -22.54 -0.25 -9.92
C THR A 50 -22.31 -0.84 -11.31
N VAL A 51 -21.38 -1.79 -11.47
CA VAL A 51 -21.24 -2.58 -12.72
C VAL A 51 -22.31 -3.64 -12.83
N PHE A 52 -22.60 -4.38 -11.74
CA PHE A 52 -23.52 -5.50 -11.79
C PHE A 52 -24.96 -5.16 -11.45
N VAL A 53 -25.23 -3.99 -10.86
CA VAL A 53 -26.58 -3.52 -10.51
C VAL A 53 -26.89 -2.19 -11.20
N PRO A 54 -27.51 -2.19 -12.41
CA PRO A 54 -27.75 -0.99 -13.21
C PRO A 54 -28.51 0.12 -12.49
N GLN A 55 -29.44 -0.23 -11.61
CA GLN A 55 -30.22 0.72 -10.82
C GLN A 55 -29.32 1.62 -9.96
N THR A 56 -28.29 1.05 -9.31
CA THR A 56 -27.35 1.82 -8.48
C THR A 56 -26.50 2.75 -9.33
N ALA A 57 -26.14 2.33 -10.55
CA ALA A 57 -25.42 3.17 -11.51
C ALA A 57 -26.26 4.39 -11.91
N LEU A 58 -27.54 4.21 -12.27
CA LEU A 58 -28.44 5.30 -12.65
C LEU A 58 -28.61 6.31 -11.51
N TRP A 59 -28.82 5.84 -10.29
CA TRP A 59 -28.91 6.69 -9.11
C TRP A 59 -27.64 7.49 -8.87
N THR A 60 -26.51 6.83 -8.96
CA THR A 60 -25.20 7.45 -8.73
C THR A 60 -24.92 8.54 -9.77
N VAL A 61 -25.20 8.27 -11.05
CA VAL A 61 -25.04 9.28 -12.11
C VAL A 61 -25.92 10.51 -11.85
N ALA A 62 -27.18 10.30 -11.45
CA ALA A 62 -28.11 11.39 -11.18
C ALA A 62 -27.70 12.25 -9.97
N LEU A 63 -27.06 11.65 -8.93
CA LEU A 63 -26.72 12.35 -7.71
C LEU A 63 -25.33 12.99 -7.74
N VAL A 64 -24.29 12.27 -8.22
CA VAL A 64 -22.88 12.67 -8.09
C VAL A 64 -22.10 12.58 -9.40
N GLY A 65 -22.73 12.12 -10.48
CA GLY A 65 -22.16 12.07 -11.81
C GLY A 65 -21.45 10.74 -12.18
N PRO A 66 -21.11 10.57 -13.46
CA PRO A 66 -20.65 9.30 -14.04
C PRO A 66 -19.26 8.86 -13.55
N ARG A 67 -18.48 9.75 -12.94
CA ARG A 67 -17.15 9.43 -12.41
C ARG A 67 -17.20 8.38 -11.29
N PHE A 68 -18.33 8.30 -10.57
CA PHE A 68 -18.49 7.48 -9.38
C PHE A 68 -19.18 6.15 -9.63
N ILE A 69 -19.28 5.72 -10.89
CA ILE A 69 -19.88 4.44 -11.28
C ILE A 69 -18.90 3.54 -12.02
N GLY A 70 -19.28 2.28 -12.12
CA GLY A 70 -18.66 1.25 -12.95
C GLY A 70 -17.20 1.06 -12.61
N PRO A 71 -16.36 0.72 -13.61
CA PRO A 71 -14.94 0.49 -13.32
C PRO A 71 -14.22 1.76 -12.88
N TYR A 72 -14.65 2.96 -13.32
CA TYR A 72 -13.91 4.21 -13.13
C TYR A 72 -13.65 4.55 -11.67
N VAL A 73 -14.64 4.43 -10.78
CA VAL A 73 -14.46 4.74 -9.36
C VAL A 73 -13.37 3.87 -8.73
N GLY A 74 -13.38 2.56 -9.02
CA GLY A 74 -12.38 1.63 -8.52
C GLY A 74 -10.99 1.88 -9.12
N LEU A 75 -10.92 2.20 -10.41
CA LEU A 75 -9.65 2.44 -11.11
C LEU A 75 -8.98 3.74 -10.65
N PHE A 76 -9.72 4.85 -10.61
CA PHE A 76 -9.19 6.13 -10.11
C PHE A 76 -8.78 6.04 -8.65
N TYR A 77 -9.63 5.45 -7.82
CA TYR A 77 -9.32 5.29 -6.41
C TYR A 77 -8.13 4.36 -6.18
N GLY A 78 -8.03 3.26 -6.95
CA GLY A 78 -6.90 2.34 -6.90
C GLY A 78 -5.56 3.01 -7.21
N ALA A 79 -5.53 3.86 -8.24
CA ALA A 79 -4.34 4.65 -8.57
C ALA A 79 -3.95 5.62 -7.43
N ILE A 80 -4.96 6.28 -6.81
CA ILE A 80 -4.73 7.15 -5.65
C ILE A 80 -4.17 6.36 -4.47
N ILE A 81 -4.72 5.16 -4.19
CA ILE A 81 -4.23 4.33 -3.09
C ILE A 81 -2.80 3.84 -3.34
N LEU A 82 -2.44 3.43 -4.57
CA LEU A 82 -1.05 3.08 -4.90
C LEU A 82 -0.10 4.26 -4.67
N SER A 83 -0.51 5.47 -5.08
CA SER A 83 0.27 6.69 -4.85
C SER A 83 0.38 7.05 -3.37
N PHE A 84 -0.71 6.92 -2.61
CA PHE A 84 -0.71 7.09 -1.15
C PHE A 84 0.25 6.11 -0.47
N MET A 85 0.22 4.85 -0.88
CA MET A 85 1.11 3.82 -0.34
C MET A 85 2.59 4.06 -0.66
N SER A 86 2.91 4.68 -1.80
CA SER A 86 4.25 5.19 -2.07
C SER A 86 4.72 6.14 -0.97
N GLY A 87 3.87 7.08 -0.55
CA GLY A 87 4.18 7.99 0.55
C GLY A 87 4.37 7.28 1.89
N VAL A 88 3.61 6.22 2.17
CA VAL A 88 3.78 5.39 3.37
C VAL A 88 5.14 4.68 3.37
N LEU A 89 5.53 4.06 2.24
CA LEU A 89 6.84 3.43 2.09
C LEU A 89 7.98 4.45 2.22
N TRP A 90 7.80 5.65 1.64
CA TRP A 90 8.74 6.76 1.83
C TRP A 90 8.93 7.09 3.31
N GLY A 91 7.82 7.18 4.07
CA GLY A 91 7.85 7.37 5.52
C GLY A 91 8.58 6.26 6.26
N PHE A 92 8.48 5.00 5.81
CA PHE A 92 9.25 3.90 6.38
C PHE A 92 10.74 4.00 6.04
N ALA A 93 11.11 4.45 4.83
CA ALA A 93 12.50 4.64 4.40
C ALA A 93 13.27 5.64 5.27
N THR A 94 12.59 6.62 5.89
CA THR A 94 13.21 7.59 6.81
C THR A 94 13.84 6.97 8.05
N LYS A 95 13.52 5.72 8.35
CA LYS A 95 14.10 4.98 9.50
C LYS A 95 15.39 4.26 9.16
N ALA A 96 15.78 4.24 7.89
CA ALA A 96 17.03 3.67 7.42
C ALA A 96 18.09 4.76 7.24
N ASP A 97 19.36 4.38 7.14
CA ASP A 97 20.48 5.29 6.96
C ASP A 97 21.28 4.98 5.69
N GLY A 98 22.01 5.97 5.18
CA GLY A 98 22.97 5.84 4.10
C GLY A 98 22.38 5.23 2.82
N LYS A 99 23.06 4.21 2.26
CA LYS A 99 22.64 3.56 1.02
C LYS A 99 21.29 2.83 1.14
N ALA A 100 20.97 2.30 2.32
CA ALA A 100 19.69 1.62 2.54
C ALA A 100 18.52 2.61 2.51
N ALA A 101 18.69 3.81 3.08
CA ALA A 101 17.69 4.88 2.97
C ALA A 101 17.49 5.32 1.52
N ALA A 102 18.58 5.54 0.76
CA ALA A 102 18.52 5.93 -0.64
C ALA A 102 17.78 4.87 -1.49
N ALA A 103 18.07 3.58 -1.29
CA ALA A 103 17.34 2.49 -1.97
C ALA A 103 15.86 2.46 -1.54
N GLY A 104 15.57 2.64 -0.25
CA GLY A 104 14.20 2.73 0.27
C GLY A 104 13.41 3.85 -0.38
N TYR A 105 13.97 5.05 -0.49
CA TYR A 105 13.32 6.18 -1.17
C TYR A 105 13.08 5.88 -2.65
N ALA A 106 14.05 5.31 -3.36
CA ALA A 106 13.87 4.94 -4.77
C ALA A 106 12.76 3.89 -4.95
N LEU A 107 12.77 2.82 -4.15
CA LEU A 107 11.74 1.78 -4.20
C LEU A 107 10.35 2.29 -3.85
N SER A 108 10.25 3.25 -2.92
CA SER A 108 8.95 3.80 -2.51
C SER A 108 8.24 4.59 -3.62
N THR A 109 8.95 5.08 -4.63
CA THR A 109 8.32 5.81 -5.75
C THR A 109 7.67 4.88 -6.77
N LEU A 110 8.08 3.61 -6.83
CA LEU A 110 7.64 2.66 -7.86
C LEU A 110 6.12 2.48 -7.94
N PRO A 111 5.36 2.34 -6.84
CA PRO A 111 3.92 2.13 -6.95
C PRO A 111 3.18 3.33 -7.55
N ALA A 112 3.60 4.57 -7.25
CA ALA A 112 3.00 5.77 -7.82
C ALA A 112 3.33 5.90 -9.32
N LEU A 113 4.59 5.65 -9.71
CA LEU A 113 5.00 5.65 -11.11
C LEU A 113 4.29 4.54 -11.89
N TRP A 114 4.17 3.35 -11.31
CA TRP A 114 3.39 2.26 -11.91
C TRP A 114 1.96 2.70 -12.19
N ALA A 115 1.25 3.25 -11.19
CA ALA A 115 -0.11 3.75 -11.37
C ALA A 115 -0.18 4.82 -12.48
N PHE A 116 0.75 5.76 -12.49
CA PHE A 116 0.79 6.84 -13.48
C PHE A 116 0.93 6.33 -14.91
N PHE A 117 1.86 5.41 -15.16
CA PHE A 117 2.14 4.95 -16.53
C PHE A 117 1.20 3.87 -17.04
N THR A 118 0.50 3.14 -16.16
CA THR A 118 -0.23 1.93 -16.57
C THR A 118 -1.75 2.06 -16.52
N THR A 119 -2.32 3.09 -15.86
CA THR A 119 -3.77 3.24 -15.73
C THR A 119 -4.44 4.06 -16.82
N GLY A 120 -3.71 4.50 -17.83
CA GLY A 120 -4.23 5.30 -18.95
C GLY A 120 -4.88 4.49 -20.09
N GLY A 121 -4.94 3.17 -20.01
CA GLY A 121 -5.54 2.27 -21.00
C GLY A 121 -7.04 2.07 -20.82
N GLY A 122 -7.61 1.09 -21.54
CA GLY A 122 -9.01 0.66 -21.35
C GLY A 122 -9.25 0.10 -19.93
N SER A 123 -10.52 0.01 -19.53
CA SER A 123 -10.89 -0.36 -18.14
C SER A 123 -10.34 -1.71 -17.69
N ALA A 124 -10.40 -2.73 -18.55
CA ALA A 124 -9.86 -4.06 -18.23
C ALA A 124 -8.33 -4.03 -18.09
N ALA A 125 -7.63 -3.37 -19.02
CA ALA A 125 -6.17 -3.24 -18.95
C ALA A 125 -5.72 -2.47 -17.69
N ALA A 126 -6.41 -1.39 -17.34
CA ALA A 126 -6.15 -0.62 -16.12
C ALA A 126 -6.42 -1.45 -14.85
N ALA A 127 -7.48 -2.28 -14.84
CA ALA A 127 -7.77 -3.18 -13.72
C ALA A 127 -6.66 -4.22 -13.53
N VAL A 128 -6.19 -4.85 -14.60
CA VAL A 128 -5.06 -5.80 -14.58
C VAL A 128 -3.79 -5.11 -14.09
N ALA A 129 -3.50 -3.90 -14.59
CA ALA A 129 -2.33 -3.13 -14.17
C ALA A 129 -2.39 -2.76 -12.68
N LEU A 130 -3.56 -2.39 -12.15
CA LEU A 130 -3.74 -2.12 -10.73
C LEU A 130 -3.57 -3.38 -9.88
N ILE A 131 -4.13 -4.52 -10.29
CA ILE A 131 -3.92 -5.80 -9.61
C ILE A 131 -2.42 -6.10 -9.50
N ALA A 132 -1.69 -6.01 -10.64
CA ALA A 132 -0.24 -6.19 -10.64
C ALA A 132 0.49 -5.19 -9.74
N GLY A 133 0.06 -3.91 -9.74
CA GLY A 133 0.58 -2.86 -8.88
C GLY A 133 0.38 -3.15 -7.39
N PHE A 134 -0.81 -3.61 -6.98
CA PHE A 134 -1.09 -3.97 -5.58
C PHE A 134 -0.32 -5.21 -5.12
N ILE A 135 -0.14 -6.21 -6.00
CA ILE A 135 0.68 -7.39 -5.71
C ILE A 135 2.16 -6.99 -5.59
N GLY A 136 2.67 -6.16 -6.52
CA GLY A 136 4.03 -5.64 -6.46
C GLY A 136 4.28 -4.80 -5.20
N LEU A 137 3.31 -3.95 -4.83
CA LEU A 137 3.34 -3.17 -3.60
C LEU A 137 3.40 -4.09 -2.36
N LEU A 138 2.66 -5.21 -2.34
CA LEU A 138 2.73 -6.18 -1.24
C LEU A 138 4.13 -6.77 -1.09
N GLY A 139 4.85 -6.99 -2.21
CA GLY A 139 6.25 -7.39 -2.20
C GLY A 139 7.17 -6.33 -1.59
N LEU A 140 6.94 -5.04 -1.90
CA LEU A 140 7.66 -3.94 -1.27
C LEU A 140 7.33 -3.81 0.23
N ASP A 141 6.06 -3.92 0.60
CA ASP A 141 5.63 -3.93 2.00
C ASP A 141 6.36 -5.03 2.80
N TRP A 142 6.47 -6.23 2.21
CA TRP A 142 7.21 -7.35 2.81
C TRP A 142 8.70 -7.02 2.96
N LEU A 143 9.32 -6.41 1.94
CA LEU A 143 10.72 -6.02 1.99
C LEU A 143 10.98 -5.04 3.12
N PHE A 144 10.19 -3.96 3.23
CA PHE A 144 10.31 -2.96 4.29
C PHE A 144 10.05 -3.55 5.68
N TRP A 145 9.05 -4.44 5.78
CA TRP A 145 8.74 -5.14 7.01
C TRP A 145 9.87 -6.09 7.43
N HIS A 146 10.43 -6.85 6.48
CA HIS A 146 11.55 -7.78 6.73
C HIS A 146 12.81 -7.06 7.25
N HIS A 147 13.06 -5.85 6.75
CA HIS A 147 14.15 -5.01 7.23
C HIS A 147 13.81 -4.23 8.52
N GLY A 148 12.67 -4.47 9.15
CA GLY A 148 12.28 -3.85 10.42
C GLY A 148 11.88 -2.38 10.31
N LEU A 149 11.63 -1.86 9.10
CA LEU A 149 11.21 -0.48 8.86
C LEU A 149 9.70 -0.29 9.05
N ALA A 150 8.90 -1.32 8.75
CA ALA A 150 7.45 -1.31 8.96
C ALA A 150 7.07 -1.93 10.33
N PRO A 151 5.90 -1.58 10.91
CA PRO A 151 5.39 -2.18 12.14
C PRO A 151 5.15 -3.69 12.00
N ARG A 152 5.25 -4.46 13.09
CA ARG A 152 5.09 -5.92 13.06
C ARG A 152 3.70 -6.38 12.57
N TRP A 153 2.64 -5.65 12.90
CA TRP A 153 1.26 -5.94 12.47
C TRP A 153 1.00 -5.56 11.01
N TRP A 154 1.89 -4.82 10.36
CA TRP A 154 1.69 -4.22 9.04
C TRP A 154 1.34 -5.26 7.97
N MET A 155 2.10 -6.36 7.86
CA MET A 155 1.86 -7.36 6.83
C MET A 155 0.49 -8.05 6.94
N LYS A 156 -0.01 -8.27 8.17
CA LYS A 156 -1.37 -8.82 8.38
C LYS A 156 -2.42 -7.91 7.75
N LEU A 157 -2.33 -6.61 8.04
CA LEU A 157 -3.26 -5.63 7.48
C LEU A 157 -3.15 -5.56 5.95
N ARG A 158 -1.93 -5.54 5.43
CA ARG A 158 -1.69 -5.45 3.98
C ARG A 158 -2.23 -6.66 3.21
N LEU A 159 -2.07 -7.86 3.74
CA LEU A 159 -2.65 -9.07 3.13
C LEU A 159 -4.18 -9.00 3.05
N ILE A 160 -4.85 -8.59 4.12
CA ILE A 160 -6.31 -8.44 4.15
C ILE A 160 -6.77 -7.41 3.11
N LEU A 161 -6.15 -6.21 3.12
CA LEU A 161 -6.57 -5.12 2.25
C LEU A 161 -6.25 -5.40 0.78
N THR A 162 -5.07 -5.92 0.47
CA THR A 162 -4.70 -6.29 -0.91
C THR A 162 -5.60 -7.40 -1.43
N GLY A 163 -5.90 -8.42 -0.62
CA GLY A 163 -6.86 -9.46 -0.97
C GLY A 163 -8.24 -8.89 -1.32
N GLY A 164 -8.76 -7.97 -0.50
CA GLY A 164 -10.03 -7.27 -0.75
C GLY A 164 -10.02 -6.45 -2.04
N VAL A 165 -8.96 -5.67 -2.28
CA VAL A 165 -8.81 -4.87 -3.51
C VAL A 165 -8.74 -5.77 -4.74
N VAL A 166 -7.91 -6.82 -4.72
CA VAL A 166 -7.76 -7.75 -5.85
C VAL A 166 -9.09 -8.45 -6.13
N ALA A 167 -9.81 -8.92 -5.10
CA ALA A 167 -11.13 -9.52 -5.27
C ALA A 167 -12.15 -8.58 -5.93
N CYS A 168 -12.10 -7.28 -5.63
CA CYS A 168 -12.96 -6.29 -6.27
C CYS A 168 -12.54 -5.94 -7.70
N LEU A 169 -11.23 -5.95 -8.01
CA LEU A 169 -10.73 -5.60 -9.34
C LEU A 169 -10.80 -6.77 -10.33
N LEU A 170 -10.75 -8.03 -9.88
CA LEU A 170 -10.80 -9.20 -10.75
C LEU A 170 -12.02 -9.22 -11.69
N PRO A 171 -13.26 -9.00 -11.23
CA PRO A 171 -14.42 -8.94 -12.13
C PRO A 171 -14.28 -7.86 -13.21
N LEU A 172 -13.65 -6.72 -12.86
CA LEU A 172 -13.46 -5.60 -13.79
C LEU A 172 -12.35 -5.88 -14.81
N ALA A 173 -11.45 -6.80 -14.53
CA ALA A 173 -10.35 -7.19 -15.42
C ALA A 173 -10.80 -8.16 -16.53
N VAL A 174 -11.95 -8.82 -16.37
CA VAL A 174 -12.49 -9.83 -17.32
C VAL A 174 -13.69 -9.32 -18.10
N LEU A 175 -14.16 -8.10 -17.84
CA LEU A 175 -15.22 -7.39 -18.58
C LEU A 175 -14.64 -6.60 -19.75
#